data_deecae94022f64a1815d5684c1920390
#
_entry.id   deecae94022f64a1815d5684c1920390
#
_cell.length_a   1.000
_cell.length_b   1.000
_cell.length_c   1.000
_cell.angle_alpha   90.00
_cell.angle_beta   90.00
_cell.angle_gamma   90.00
#
_symmetry.space_group_name_H-M   'P 1'
#
loop_
_entity.id
_entity.type
_entity.pdbx_description
1 polymer ?
#
loop_
_entity_poly.entity_id
_entity_poly.type
_entity_poly.pdbx_seq_one_letter_code
_entity_poly.pdbx_strand_id
1 'polypeptide(L)'
;MRILLSCVPYDGGKSGISVCMREQVAALKAAGHSPTLIVEHDAAGDFPDDRKILLPAWTRRPLFSMLYHLFILPFRIRRRDFDFCLICAANRRALAFYPLPTIAVVHDLSQYHVTAKYDAFRMFYIRHVLPFFVRRAAVAAAISHSTAADLQTFWKIPEGRIRVIADGLSLPAPQPRGNRENWRRSLGLKRPYLLYISRLEHPGKNHVRLIRAFRRLPSALAEKYDLVMPGSSWDGAAAVFAEAENGGYADHFHFPGFISSDDLQEAYSGAAGYVFPSLFEGFGLSLIEAMYYGVLCACSATSSLGELGAGCAILFDPENDADIVRALEQLLTDTAGNRERIQAGRLRASGFTWEKNAALTIAVAEELMKRRPEVFGVPVDAVSMETALRQLSDGVGEARRTGHCTMFNFVNAHCLNLAYRDLEYRRILEKSAAVWPDGSGVKLAGRLLGFAVPENVNGTDMFPLLCDGKYSIWLLGAAPGVAAQAAERVRSLFPAARIVGCSHGFFADDDSERRLIEAVNAADPDLLLVALGVPKQEKWMAAHLHELHCGAVIGVGGLLDFISGRIPRAPRLLRRLGMEWIWRLAMEPKRLFRRYVIGNPMFVFRVVKYRFKNLIFRKEK
;
A
#
# COMPACT_ATOMS: atom_id res chain seq x y z
N MET A 1 13.73 -0.98 -8.21
CA MET A 1 13.10 0.25 -7.66
C MET A 1 14.02 0.92 -6.66
N ARG A 2 13.95 2.25 -6.55
CA ARG A 2 14.67 3.05 -5.53
C ARG A 2 13.78 3.15 -4.29
N ILE A 3 14.13 2.39 -3.28
CA ILE A 3 13.31 2.22 -2.07
C ILE A 3 13.87 3.07 -0.95
N LEU A 4 13.03 3.85 -0.28
CA LEU A 4 13.36 4.46 1.01
C LEU A 4 12.76 3.61 2.12
N LEU A 5 13.60 3.08 3.00
CA LEU A 5 13.19 2.15 4.04
C LEU A 5 13.51 2.72 5.43
N SER A 6 12.50 2.93 6.25
CA SER A 6 12.68 3.42 7.62
C SER A 6 12.81 2.26 8.61
N CYS A 7 14.04 2.04 9.10
CA CYS A 7 14.37 1.09 10.16
C CYS A 7 14.41 1.79 11.54
N VAL A 8 13.41 2.60 11.87
CA VAL A 8 13.34 3.35 13.14
C VAL A 8 12.07 2.98 13.91
N PRO A 9 12.16 2.61 15.20
CA PRO A 9 13.37 2.44 16.02
C PRO A 9 14.01 1.05 15.79
N TYR A 10 15.33 1.00 15.82
CA TYR A 10 16.12 -0.22 15.73
C TYR A 10 16.95 -0.42 17.00
N ASP A 11 16.98 -1.64 17.55
CA ASP A 11 17.59 -1.94 18.85
C ASP A 11 18.78 -2.93 18.76
N GLY A 12 19.45 -3.01 17.61
CA GLY A 12 20.57 -3.90 17.39
C GLY A 12 20.17 -5.37 17.21
N GLY A 13 18.95 -5.62 16.71
CA GLY A 13 18.48 -7.00 16.45
C GLY A 13 17.95 -7.73 17.69
N LYS A 14 17.80 -7.03 18.84
CA LYS A 14 17.36 -7.65 20.10
C LYS A 14 15.85 -7.92 20.15
N SER A 15 15.04 -7.17 19.42
CA SER A 15 13.59 -7.41 19.31
C SER A 15 13.22 -8.06 17.98
N GLY A 16 12.11 -8.80 17.95
CA GLY A 16 11.57 -9.38 16.72
C GLY A 16 11.37 -8.35 15.61
N ILE A 17 10.95 -7.11 15.95
CA ILE A 17 10.78 -6.02 14.97
C ILE A 17 12.13 -5.66 14.32
N SER A 18 13.21 -5.57 15.09
CA SER A 18 14.54 -5.27 14.55
C SER A 18 15.10 -6.41 13.70
N VAL A 19 14.82 -7.66 14.08
CA VAL A 19 15.13 -8.83 13.24
C VAL A 19 14.37 -8.72 11.91
N CYS A 20 13.05 -8.47 11.94
CA CYS A 20 12.24 -8.29 10.73
C CYS A 20 12.79 -7.17 9.83
N MET A 21 13.22 -6.03 10.39
CA MET A 21 13.82 -4.93 9.63
C MET A 21 15.07 -5.38 8.87
N ARG A 22 15.99 -6.08 9.53
CA ARG A 22 17.23 -6.58 8.93
C ARG A 22 16.95 -7.58 7.82
N GLU A 23 16.10 -8.53 8.08
CA GLU A 23 15.76 -9.59 7.12
C GLU A 23 15.01 -9.02 5.90
N GLN A 24 14.13 -8.04 6.11
CA GLN A 24 13.43 -7.36 5.01
C GLN A 24 14.39 -6.56 4.12
N VAL A 25 15.40 -5.90 4.69
CA VAL A 25 16.47 -5.24 3.93
C VAL A 25 17.22 -6.29 3.08
N ALA A 26 17.61 -7.42 3.68
CA ALA A 26 18.32 -8.49 3.00
C ALA A 26 17.49 -9.09 1.85
N ALA A 27 16.21 -9.36 2.08
CA ALA A 27 15.30 -9.92 1.08
C ALA A 27 15.06 -8.98 -0.10
N LEU A 28 14.88 -7.68 0.15
CA LEU A 28 14.74 -6.68 -0.92
C LEU A 28 16.03 -6.56 -1.75
N LYS A 29 17.21 -6.68 -1.14
CA LYS A 29 18.50 -6.71 -1.85
C LYS A 29 18.64 -7.98 -2.69
N ALA A 30 18.29 -9.13 -2.14
CA ALA A 30 18.28 -10.40 -2.85
C ALA A 30 17.32 -10.41 -4.05
N ALA A 31 16.21 -9.68 -3.96
CA ALA A 31 15.27 -9.44 -5.06
C ALA A 31 15.76 -8.41 -6.10
N GLY A 32 17.01 -7.95 -6.02
CA GLY A 32 17.62 -7.03 -7.00
C GLY A 32 17.26 -5.55 -6.78
N HIS A 33 16.76 -5.17 -5.60
CA HIS A 33 16.46 -3.78 -5.29
C HIS A 33 17.58 -3.12 -4.48
N SER A 34 17.64 -1.78 -4.51
CA SER A 34 18.66 -1.00 -3.78
C SER A 34 18.00 -0.08 -2.75
N PRO A 35 17.67 -0.58 -1.54
CA PRO A 35 17.09 0.23 -0.50
C PRO A 35 18.10 1.27 0.04
N THR A 36 17.59 2.47 0.34
CA THR A 36 18.29 3.47 1.16
C THR A 36 17.64 3.49 2.53
N LEU A 37 18.41 3.24 3.57
CA LEU A 37 17.90 3.05 4.92
C LEU A 37 17.87 4.37 5.70
N ILE A 38 16.79 4.61 6.43
CA ILE A 38 16.76 5.62 7.48
C ILE A 38 17.02 4.88 8.79
N VAL A 39 18.12 5.18 9.45
CA VAL A 39 18.54 4.53 10.70
C VAL A 39 18.99 5.55 11.74
N GLU A 40 18.90 5.16 13.00
CA GLU A 40 19.47 5.92 14.09
C GLU A 40 21.01 5.90 14.01
N HIS A 41 21.64 6.95 14.51
CA HIS A 41 23.10 7.12 14.40
C HIS A 41 23.87 5.91 14.95
N ASP A 42 23.41 5.35 16.05
CA ASP A 42 24.08 4.24 16.74
C ASP A 42 23.87 2.89 16.04
N ALA A 43 22.85 2.77 15.18
CA ALA A 43 22.55 1.58 14.39
C ALA A 43 23.29 1.52 13.04
N ALA A 44 24.13 2.53 12.74
CA ALA A 44 24.82 2.61 11.46
C ALA A 44 25.76 1.43 11.19
N GLY A 45 26.36 0.85 12.24
CA GLY A 45 27.28 -0.29 12.16
C GLY A 45 26.61 -1.60 11.78
N ASP A 46 25.33 -1.78 12.08
CA ASP A 46 24.58 -3.00 11.79
C ASP A 46 24.20 -3.15 10.30
N PHE A 47 24.41 -2.09 9.52
CA PHE A 47 24.13 -2.04 8.07
C PHE A 47 25.35 -1.50 7.30
N PRO A 48 26.53 -2.15 7.34
CA PRO A 48 27.79 -1.56 6.87
C PRO A 48 27.75 -1.16 5.39
N ASP A 49 27.21 -2.00 4.51
CA ASP A 49 27.25 -1.86 3.05
C ASP A 49 26.05 -1.12 2.47
N ASP A 50 25.14 -0.64 3.31
CA ASP A 50 23.89 -0.04 2.85
C ASP A 50 23.99 1.48 2.71
N ARG A 51 23.29 2.04 1.73
CA ARG A 51 23.09 3.50 1.65
C ARG A 51 22.21 3.94 2.81
N LYS A 52 22.64 4.97 3.56
CA LYS A 52 21.98 5.39 4.79
C LYS A 52 21.70 6.89 4.82
N ILE A 53 20.55 7.21 5.42
CA ILE A 53 20.22 8.55 5.92
C ILE A 53 20.24 8.44 7.43
N LEU A 54 21.30 8.95 8.05
CA LEU A 54 21.46 8.90 9.50
C LEU A 54 20.59 9.97 10.16
N LEU A 55 19.87 9.57 11.18
CA LEU A 55 19.21 10.52 12.08
C LEU A 55 20.26 11.28 12.88
N PRO A 56 20.07 12.59 13.16
CA PRO A 56 21.01 13.37 13.95
C PRO A 56 21.22 12.76 15.35
N ALA A 57 22.45 12.86 15.89
CA ALA A 57 22.79 12.26 17.19
C ALA A 57 21.91 12.74 18.36
N TRP A 58 21.38 13.97 18.30
CA TRP A 58 20.46 14.48 19.32
C TRP A 58 19.10 13.74 19.36
N THR A 59 18.76 12.98 18.31
CA THR A 59 17.54 12.15 18.27
C THR A 59 17.66 10.81 19.01
N ARG A 60 18.77 10.54 19.71
CA ARG A 60 18.95 9.32 20.52
C ARG A 60 17.86 9.10 21.58
N ARG A 61 17.30 10.19 22.12
CA ARG A 61 16.18 10.09 23.07
C ARG A 61 14.89 9.75 22.31
N PRO A 62 14.09 8.77 22.76
CA PRO A 62 12.91 8.27 22.05
C PRO A 62 11.90 9.34 21.63
N LEU A 63 11.68 10.36 22.49
CA LEU A 63 10.78 11.48 22.21
C LEU A 63 11.30 12.33 21.02
N PHE A 64 12.59 12.66 21.02
CA PHE A 64 13.17 13.46 19.94
C PHE A 64 13.24 12.67 18.62
N SER A 65 13.56 11.37 18.68
CA SER A 65 13.47 10.48 17.52
C SER A 65 12.05 10.47 16.94
N MET A 66 11.04 10.37 17.76
CA MET A 66 9.64 10.38 17.38
C MET A 66 9.23 11.70 16.71
N LEU A 67 9.55 12.85 17.33
CA LEU A 67 9.23 14.18 16.79
C LEU A 67 9.98 14.46 15.49
N TYR A 68 11.24 14.08 15.40
CA TYR A 68 12.03 14.22 14.18
C TYR A 68 11.44 13.39 13.04
N HIS A 69 11.16 12.12 13.30
CA HIS A 69 10.58 11.22 12.32
C HIS A 69 9.21 11.71 11.83
N LEU A 70 8.39 12.23 12.76
CA LEU A 70 7.05 12.71 12.45
C LEU A 70 7.06 14.03 11.67
N PHE A 71 7.82 15.04 12.12
CA PHE A 71 7.69 16.41 11.62
C PHE A 71 8.83 16.89 10.74
N ILE A 72 10.07 16.41 10.94
CA ILE A 72 11.24 16.92 10.21
C ILE A 72 11.59 16.02 9.02
N LEU A 73 11.60 14.71 9.21
CA LEU A 73 11.95 13.74 8.20
C LEU A 73 11.14 13.87 6.89
N PRO A 74 9.82 14.13 6.91
CA PRO A 74 9.03 14.28 5.69
C PRO A 74 9.53 15.37 4.74
N PHE A 75 10.12 16.46 5.27
CA PHE A 75 10.68 17.55 4.47
C PHE A 75 12.05 17.20 3.88
N ARG A 76 12.75 16.20 4.44
CA ARG A 76 14.04 15.74 3.95
C ARG A 76 13.93 14.69 2.83
N ILE A 77 12.78 14.06 2.70
CA ILE A 77 12.50 13.06 1.67
C ILE A 77 12.18 13.77 0.35
N ARG A 78 13.04 13.58 -0.66
CA ARG A 78 12.87 14.17 -1.99
C ARG A 78 12.26 13.14 -2.93
N ARG A 79 11.12 13.47 -3.55
CA ARG A 79 10.40 12.59 -4.49
C ARG A 79 11.22 12.12 -5.68
N ARG A 80 12.18 12.91 -6.14
CA ARG A 80 13.02 12.56 -7.28
C ARG A 80 14.03 11.46 -6.99
N ASP A 81 14.31 11.18 -5.71
CA ASP A 81 15.37 10.26 -5.30
C ASP A 81 14.83 8.84 -5.06
N PHE A 82 13.53 8.69 -4.80
CA PHE A 82 12.89 7.44 -4.42
C PHE A 82 11.55 7.23 -5.12
N ASP A 83 11.20 5.98 -5.36
CA ASP A 83 9.96 5.56 -6.01
C ASP A 83 8.85 5.34 -4.97
N PHE A 84 9.18 4.71 -3.83
CA PHE A 84 8.26 4.56 -2.69
C PHE A 84 9.00 4.52 -1.35
N CYS A 85 8.24 4.61 -0.26
CA CYS A 85 8.73 4.52 1.10
C CYS A 85 8.10 3.33 1.83
N LEU A 86 8.91 2.58 2.57
CA LEU A 86 8.49 1.53 3.49
C LEU A 86 8.82 1.96 4.91
N ILE A 87 7.81 2.09 5.78
CA ILE A 87 7.99 2.32 7.21
C ILE A 87 7.85 0.99 7.91
N CYS A 88 8.96 0.42 8.38
CA CYS A 88 9.00 -0.94 8.92
C CYS A 88 8.32 -1.11 10.30
N ALA A 89 8.07 -0.03 11.04
CA ALA A 89 7.40 -0.09 12.35
C ALA A 89 6.42 1.08 12.54
N ALA A 90 5.34 1.09 11.75
CA ALA A 90 4.36 2.16 11.81
C ALA A 90 3.50 2.16 13.09
N ASN A 91 3.51 1.08 13.87
CA ASN A 91 2.99 1.06 15.24
C ASN A 91 3.87 1.80 16.24
N ARG A 92 5.03 2.32 15.83
CA ARG A 92 5.97 3.11 16.66
C ARG A 92 6.32 4.46 16.04
N ARG A 93 6.37 4.56 14.69
CA ARG A 93 6.79 5.75 13.96
C ARG A 93 5.86 6.02 12.78
N ALA A 94 5.55 7.29 12.56
CA ALA A 94 4.75 7.74 11.41
C ALA A 94 5.33 9.05 10.86
N LEU A 95 4.85 9.48 9.69
CA LEU A 95 5.17 10.77 9.09
C LEU A 95 3.95 11.68 9.17
N ALA A 96 4.12 12.97 9.46
CA ALA A 96 3.02 13.95 9.48
C ALA A 96 2.36 14.09 8.10
N PHE A 97 3.14 13.93 7.05
CA PHE A 97 2.66 13.80 5.66
C PHE A 97 3.61 12.87 4.89
N TYR A 98 3.09 12.25 3.85
CA TYR A 98 3.80 11.25 3.06
C TYR A 98 4.21 11.83 1.70
N PRO A 99 5.49 12.20 1.52
CA PRO A 99 5.97 12.75 0.25
C PRO A 99 6.03 11.70 -0.87
N LEU A 100 6.06 10.43 -0.56
CA LEU A 100 6.09 9.28 -1.48
C LEU A 100 4.88 8.37 -1.25
N PRO A 101 4.48 7.54 -2.24
CA PRO A 101 3.66 6.38 -1.96
C PRO A 101 4.30 5.58 -0.83
N THR A 102 3.56 5.32 0.25
CA THR A 102 4.14 4.73 1.46
C THR A 102 3.34 3.52 1.91
N ILE A 103 4.06 2.43 2.16
CA ILE A 103 3.58 1.24 2.84
C ILE A 103 4.00 1.37 4.31
N ALA A 104 3.03 1.33 5.21
CA ALA A 104 3.24 1.45 6.66
C ALA A 104 3.03 0.07 7.32
N VAL A 105 4.12 -0.59 7.74
CA VAL A 105 4.05 -1.92 8.36
C VAL A 105 3.65 -1.78 9.83
N VAL A 106 2.62 -2.49 10.24
CA VAL A 106 2.13 -2.53 11.62
C VAL A 106 2.28 -3.95 12.15
N HIS A 107 3.14 -4.11 13.17
CA HIS A 107 3.44 -5.42 13.74
C HIS A 107 2.38 -5.90 14.73
N ASP A 108 1.92 -5.03 15.61
CA ASP A 108 0.86 -5.36 16.57
C ASP A 108 0.10 -4.12 17.06
N LEU A 109 -1.05 -4.36 17.64
CA LEU A 109 -1.82 -3.39 18.41
C LEU A 109 -2.12 -3.93 19.83
N SER A 110 -1.18 -4.69 20.39
CA SER A 110 -1.29 -5.35 21.70
C SER A 110 -1.70 -4.43 22.85
N GLN A 111 -1.40 -3.13 22.76
CA GLN A 111 -1.79 -2.11 23.75
C GLN A 111 -3.31 -1.84 23.81
N TYR A 112 -4.09 -2.39 22.90
CA TYR A 112 -5.55 -2.35 22.96
C TYR A 112 -6.12 -3.60 23.66
N HIS A 113 -5.34 -4.66 23.75
CA HIS A 113 -5.75 -5.97 24.29
C HIS A 113 -5.17 -6.24 25.68
N VAL A 114 -3.95 -5.76 25.96
CA VAL A 114 -3.28 -5.95 27.25
C VAL A 114 -3.34 -4.65 28.05
N THR A 115 -3.95 -4.70 29.23
CA THR A 115 -4.07 -3.54 30.14
C THR A 115 -2.72 -3.14 30.72
N ALA A 116 -2.56 -1.84 30.99
CA ALA A 116 -1.38 -1.25 31.68
C ALA A 116 -0.02 -1.54 31.03
N LYS A 117 0.02 -1.78 29.71
CA LYS A 117 1.28 -2.11 28.99
C LYS A 117 2.27 -0.94 28.93
N TYR A 118 1.79 0.30 28.89
CA TYR A 118 2.59 1.51 28.79
C TYR A 118 2.04 2.65 29.67
N ASP A 119 2.88 3.66 29.93
CA ASP A 119 2.48 4.89 30.61
C ASP A 119 1.40 5.68 29.85
N ALA A 120 0.70 6.58 30.56
CA ALA A 120 -0.45 7.32 30.01
C ALA A 120 -0.11 8.16 28.78
N PHE A 121 1.10 8.79 28.75
CA PHE A 121 1.53 9.63 27.63
C PHE A 121 1.76 8.77 26.36
N ARG A 122 2.44 7.64 26.52
CA ARG A 122 2.69 6.70 25.44
C ARG A 122 1.39 6.08 24.93
N MET A 123 0.45 5.75 25.82
CA MET A 123 -0.88 5.27 25.44
C MET A 123 -1.68 6.33 24.66
N PHE A 124 -1.62 7.60 25.07
CA PHE A 124 -2.24 8.69 24.33
C PHE A 124 -1.67 8.80 22.91
N TYR A 125 -0.34 8.77 22.79
CA TYR A 125 0.32 8.81 21.48
C TYR A 125 -0.12 7.65 20.57
N ILE A 126 -0.12 6.42 21.09
CA ILE A 126 -0.47 5.22 20.33
C ILE A 126 -1.96 5.19 19.96
N ARG A 127 -2.85 5.63 20.85
CA ARG A 127 -4.30 5.59 20.63
C ARG A 127 -4.85 6.72 19.75
N HIS A 128 -4.21 7.88 19.77
CA HIS A 128 -4.75 9.08 19.14
C HIS A 128 -3.83 9.67 18.06
N VAL A 129 -2.52 9.72 18.28
CA VAL A 129 -1.58 10.38 17.38
C VAL A 129 -1.17 9.46 16.22
N LEU A 130 -0.68 8.27 16.52
CA LEU A 130 -0.26 7.32 15.48
C LEU A 130 -1.38 6.98 14.47
N PRO A 131 -2.60 6.60 14.91
CA PRO A 131 -3.68 6.29 13.97
C PRO A 131 -4.00 7.45 13.04
N PHE A 132 -3.99 8.68 13.56
CA PHE A 132 -4.25 9.89 12.78
C PHE A 132 -3.26 10.06 11.62
N PHE A 133 -1.99 9.73 11.83
CA PHE A 133 -0.96 9.85 10.79
C PHE A 133 -0.86 8.59 9.92
N VAL A 134 -0.90 7.38 10.50
CA VAL A 134 -0.78 6.13 9.73
C VAL A 134 -1.93 5.95 8.73
N ARG A 135 -3.14 6.37 9.08
CA ARG A 135 -4.27 6.41 8.13
C ARG A 135 -4.00 7.18 6.84
N ARG A 136 -2.98 8.03 6.79
CA ARG A 136 -2.60 8.83 5.62
C ARG A 136 -1.56 8.16 4.74
N ALA A 137 -0.91 7.09 5.19
CA ALA A 137 -0.08 6.27 4.35
C ALA A 137 -0.91 5.68 3.20
N ALA A 138 -0.31 5.34 2.09
CA ALA A 138 -1.03 4.81 0.94
C ALA A 138 -1.65 3.44 1.26
N VAL A 139 -0.90 2.58 1.96
CA VAL A 139 -1.32 1.25 2.43
C VAL A 139 -0.79 1.04 3.84
N ALA A 140 -1.59 0.41 4.71
CA ALA A 140 -1.16 -0.19 5.96
C ALA A 140 -0.92 -1.69 5.72
N ALA A 141 0.32 -2.15 5.92
CA ALA A 141 0.66 -3.56 5.85
C ALA A 141 0.54 -4.17 7.25
N ALA A 142 -0.35 -5.12 7.42
CA ALA A 142 -0.50 -5.91 8.65
C ALA A 142 0.30 -7.21 8.50
N ILE A 143 0.98 -7.64 9.55
CA ILE A 143 1.77 -8.88 9.51
C ILE A 143 0.95 -10.15 9.73
N SER A 144 -0.35 -10.01 10.11
CA SER A 144 -1.31 -11.09 10.28
C SER A 144 -2.73 -10.60 9.98
N HIS A 145 -3.67 -11.53 9.77
CA HIS A 145 -5.10 -11.18 9.66
C HIS A 145 -5.66 -10.62 10.97
N SER A 146 -5.18 -11.09 12.12
CA SER A 146 -5.50 -10.54 13.43
C SER A 146 -5.11 -9.05 13.52
N THR A 147 -3.88 -8.70 13.14
CA THR A 147 -3.45 -7.29 13.09
C THR A 147 -4.24 -6.47 12.06
N ALA A 148 -4.64 -7.07 10.93
CA ALA A 148 -5.49 -6.40 9.95
C ALA A 148 -6.87 -6.08 10.51
N ALA A 149 -7.49 -7.00 11.25
CA ALA A 149 -8.76 -6.79 11.95
C ALA A 149 -8.65 -5.67 13.01
N ASP A 150 -7.56 -5.64 13.75
CA ASP A 150 -7.28 -4.57 14.73
C ASP A 150 -7.12 -3.20 14.06
N LEU A 151 -6.45 -3.13 12.91
CA LEU A 151 -6.33 -1.89 12.13
C LEU A 151 -7.68 -1.36 11.68
N GLN A 152 -8.61 -2.24 11.30
CA GLN A 152 -9.99 -1.87 10.99
C GLN A 152 -10.73 -1.41 12.23
N THR A 153 -10.64 -2.21 13.30
CA THR A 153 -11.41 -2.00 14.53
C THR A 153 -10.96 -0.76 15.31
N PHE A 154 -9.67 -0.64 15.60
CA PHE A 154 -9.14 0.41 16.49
C PHE A 154 -8.67 1.64 15.72
N TRP A 155 -8.00 1.43 14.60
CA TRP A 155 -7.47 2.54 13.82
C TRP A 155 -8.40 2.97 12.68
N LYS A 156 -9.56 2.30 12.48
CA LYS A 156 -10.55 2.65 11.47
C LYS A 156 -9.92 2.83 10.08
N ILE A 157 -8.96 1.98 9.71
CA ILE A 157 -8.38 1.97 8.36
C ILE A 157 -9.30 1.14 7.47
N PRO A 158 -9.74 1.67 6.32
CA PRO A 158 -10.61 0.92 5.39
C PRO A 158 -9.92 -0.36 4.90
N GLU A 159 -10.67 -1.45 4.74
CA GLU A 159 -10.18 -2.75 4.29
C GLU A 159 -9.38 -2.67 2.99
N GLY A 160 -9.88 -1.94 1.99
CA GLY A 160 -9.20 -1.75 0.70
C GLY A 160 -7.81 -1.09 0.79
N ARG A 161 -7.44 -0.56 1.95
CA ARG A 161 -6.13 0.05 2.23
C ARG A 161 -5.26 -0.77 3.17
N ILE A 162 -5.70 -1.96 3.53
CA ILE A 162 -4.93 -2.91 4.32
C ILE A 162 -4.43 -4.01 3.39
N ARG A 163 -3.19 -4.42 3.57
CA ARG A 163 -2.61 -5.61 2.94
C ARG A 163 -1.99 -6.47 4.02
N VAL A 164 -2.25 -7.77 3.99
CA VAL A 164 -1.58 -8.72 4.89
C VAL A 164 -0.28 -9.15 4.22
N ILE A 165 0.84 -8.82 4.84
CA ILE A 165 2.20 -9.16 4.40
C ILE A 165 2.90 -9.77 5.61
N ALA A 166 2.86 -11.08 5.69
CA ALA A 166 3.42 -11.81 6.81
C ALA A 166 4.96 -11.73 6.85
N ASP A 167 5.53 -11.77 8.06
CA ASP A 167 6.97 -11.89 8.25
C ASP A 167 7.47 -13.26 7.77
N GLY A 168 8.75 -13.34 7.38
CA GLY A 168 9.41 -14.57 6.98
C GLY A 168 10.19 -15.21 8.12
N LEU A 169 10.67 -16.42 7.89
CA LEU A 169 11.62 -17.12 8.75
C LEU A 169 13.04 -17.00 8.19
N SER A 170 14.01 -16.83 9.09
CA SER A 170 15.46 -16.82 8.79
C SER A 170 16.14 -17.85 9.66
N LEU A 171 15.86 -19.11 9.38
CA LEU A 171 16.39 -20.23 10.16
C LEU A 171 17.25 -21.14 9.29
N PRO A 172 18.37 -21.67 9.81
CA PRO A 172 19.12 -22.70 9.14
C PRO A 172 18.26 -23.96 8.96
N ALA A 173 18.56 -24.72 7.91
CA ALA A 173 17.88 -25.98 7.67
C ALA A 173 18.00 -26.92 8.90
N PRO A 174 16.93 -27.67 9.24
CA PRO A 174 16.98 -28.61 10.36
C PRO A 174 18.09 -29.61 10.18
N GLN A 175 19.04 -29.68 11.13
CA GLN A 175 20.14 -30.65 11.11
C GLN A 175 19.69 -32.05 11.58
N PRO A 176 20.37 -33.12 11.15
CA PRO A 176 20.10 -34.47 11.65
C PRO A 176 20.28 -34.57 13.17
N ARG A 177 19.57 -35.51 13.79
CA ARG A 177 19.42 -35.65 15.25
C ARG A 177 20.70 -35.80 16.08
N GLY A 178 21.88 -35.94 15.48
CA GLY A 178 23.14 -36.26 16.19
C GLY A 178 23.72 -35.17 17.11
N ASN A 179 23.40 -33.89 16.89
CA ASN A 179 23.95 -32.73 17.63
C ASN A 179 22.98 -32.07 18.62
N ARG A 180 21.88 -32.72 18.95
CA ARG A 180 20.75 -32.10 19.69
C ARG A 180 20.93 -32.10 21.22
N GLU A 181 22.03 -32.59 21.74
CA GLU A 181 22.19 -32.77 23.18
C GLU A 181 23.10 -31.73 23.84
N ASN A 182 23.87 -30.94 23.08
CA ASN A 182 24.85 -30.04 23.65
C ASN A 182 24.20 -28.92 24.46
N TRP A 183 23.17 -28.26 23.91
CA TRP A 183 22.45 -27.21 24.63
C TRP A 183 21.74 -27.74 25.89
N ARG A 184 21.10 -28.90 25.80
CA ARG A 184 20.45 -29.53 26.95
C ARG A 184 21.47 -29.86 28.04
N ARG A 185 22.67 -30.38 27.68
CA ARG A 185 23.76 -30.68 28.61
C ARG A 185 24.36 -29.42 29.24
N SER A 186 24.51 -28.34 28.46
CA SER A 186 25.04 -27.08 28.98
C SER A 186 24.16 -26.48 30.07
N LEU A 187 22.83 -26.73 30.02
CA LEU A 187 21.89 -26.35 31.05
C LEU A 187 21.73 -27.35 32.19
N GLY A 188 22.43 -28.48 32.14
CA GLY A 188 22.33 -29.54 33.16
C GLY A 188 20.95 -30.25 33.20
N LEU A 189 20.15 -30.15 32.14
CA LEU A 189 18.81 -30.73 32.08
C LEU A 189 18.86 -32.26 32.01
N LYS A 190 18.29 -32.90 33.01
CA LYS A 190 18.25 -34.39 33.11
C LYS A 190 16.95 -34.95 32.48
N ARG A 191 15.87 -34.19 32.50
CA ARG A 191 14.56 -34.59 32.02
C ARG A 191 14.30 -34.05 30.59
N PRO A 192 13.42 -34.67 29.77
CA PRO A 192 12.88 -34.03 28.58
C PRO A 192 12.13 -32.76 28.98
N TYR A 193 12.04 -31.78 28.06
CA TYR A 193 11.51 -30.47 28.41
C TYR A 193 10.46 -29.96 27.44
N LEU A 194 9.53 -29.18 27.99
CA LEU A 194 8.69 -28.25 27.27
C LEU A 194 9.43 -26.93 27.11
N LEU A 195 9.31 -26.33 25.96
CA LEU A 195 10.00 -25.08 25.62
C LEU A 195 9.00 -23.94 25.43
N TYR A 196 9.32 -22.77 26.00
CA TYR A 196 8.62 -21.51 25.74
C TYR A 196 9.61 -20.37 25.60
N ILE A 197 9.86 -19.89 24.38
CA ILE A 197 10.81 -18.81 24.08
C ILE A 197 10.09 -17.48 24.00
N SER A 198 10.32 -16.61 24.97
CA SER A 198 9.83 -15.23 24.95
C SER A 198 10.52 -14.38 26.03
N ARG A 199 10.44 -13.05 25.93
CA ARG A 199 10.85 -12.21 27.05
C ARG A 199 10.03 -12.57 28.28
N LEU A 200 10.68 -12.57 29.44
CA LEU A 200 9.99 -12.75 30.73
C LEU A 200 9.21 -11.48 31.08
N GLU A 201 8.01 -11.38 30.57
CA GLU A 201 7.10 -10.23 30.69
C GLU A 201 5.77 -10.69 31.29
N HIS A 202 5.28 -9.99 32.31
CA HIS A 202 4.00 -10.29 32.95
C HIS A 202 3.11 -9.04 32.90
N PRO A 203 1.78 -9.17 32.60
CA PRO A 203 1.03 -10.42 32.38
C PRO A 203 1.02 -10.90 30.91
N GLY A 204 1.45 -10.08 29.95
CA GLY A 204 1.21 -10.29 28.53
C GLY A 204 1.68 -11.65 27.97
N LYS A 205 2.86 -12.12 28.40
CA LYS A 205 3.43 -13.41 27.97
C LYS A 205 2.94 -14.62 28.79
N ASN A 206 2.19 -14.38 29.85
CA ASN A 206 1.43 -15.39 30.59
C ASN A 206 2.23 -16.54 31.23
N HIS A 207 3.52 -16.32 31.54
CA HIS A 207 4.39 -17.29 32.19
C HIS A 207 3.84 -17.80 33.51
N VAL A 208 3.29 -16.91 34.33
CA VAL A 208 2.72 -17.25 35.65
C VAL A 208 1.64 -18.31 35.54
N ARG A 209 0.67 -18.13 34.60
CA ARG A 209 -0.36 -19.16 34.39
C ARG A 209 0.20 -20.48 33.84
N LEU A 210 1.20 -20.39 32.95
CA LEU A 210 1.85 -21.59 32.45
C LEU A 210 2.51 -22.40 33.57
N ILE A 211 3.23 -21.76 34.48
CA ILE A 211 3.85 -22.39 35.66
C ILE A 211 2.78 -23.04 36.55
N ARG A 212 1.68 -22.32 36.82
CA ARG A 212 0.55 -22.85 37.58
C ARG A 212 -0.12 -24.04 36.91
N ALA A 213 -0.31 -24.01 35.61
CA ALA A 213 -0.87 -25.10 34.83
C ALA A 213 0.06 -26.32 34.83
N PHE A 214 1.38 -26.13 34.70
CA PHE A 214 2.35 -27.20 34.79
C PHE A 214 2.28 -27.92 36.15
N ARG A 215 2.14 -27.21 37.26
CA ARG A 215 1.98 -27.77 38.61
C ARG A 215 0.71 -28.58 38.80
N ARG A 216 -0.33 -28.31 37.99
CA ARG A 216 -1.60 -29.03 38.01
C ARG A 216 -1.65 -30.26 37.12
N LEU A 217 -0.57 -30.56 36.40
CA LEU A 217 -0.44 -31.78 35.64
C LEU A 217 -0.49 -32.99 36.59
N PRO A 218 -0.98 -34.16 36.13
CA PRO A 218 -0.80 -35.40 36.85
C PRO A 218 0.68 -35.60 37.23
N SER A 219 0.96 -36.04 38.48
CA SER A 219 2.32 -36.16 39.00
C SER A 219 3.21 -37.03 38.09
N ALA A 220 2.68 -38.10 37.51
CA ALA A 220 3.37 -38.93 36.52
C ALA A 220 3.90 -38.17 35.28
N LEU A 221 3.23 -37.05 34.93
CA LEU A 221 3.70 -36.18 33.84
C LEU A 221 4.59 -35.05 34.39
N ALA A 222 4.17 -34.36 35.45
CA ALA A 222 4.93 -33.26 36.01
C ALA A 222 6.36 -33.67 36.43
N GLU A 223 6.52 -34.83 37.08
CA GLU A 223 7.84 -35.33 37.49
C GLU A 223 8.76 -35.73 36.34
N LYS A 224 8.21 -36.04 35.18
CA LYS A 224 8.94 -36.54 34.02
C LYS A 224 9.53 -35.42 33.16
N TYR A 225 8.98 -34.21 33.20
CA TYR A 225 9.34 -33.13 32.28
C TYR A 225 9.83 -31.88 33.01
N ASP A 226 10.71 -31.13 32.37
CA ASP A 226 11.07 -29.76 32.75
C ASP A 226 10.34 -28.73 31.88
N LEU A 227 10.20 -27.49 32.38
CA LEU A 227 9.70 -26.35 31.63
C LEU A 227 10.84 -25.34 31.49
N VAL A 228 11.31 -25.15 30.27
CA VAL A 228 12.43 -24.26 29.95
C VAL A 228 11.90 -23.02 29.26
N MET A 229 12.18 -21.87 29.85
CA MET A 229 11.65 -20.55 29.46
C MET A 229 12.78 -19.56 29.17
N PRO A 230 13.46 -19.68 28.02
CA PRO A 230 14.49 -18.75 27.64
C PRO A 230 13.93 -17.38 27.28
N GLY A 231 14.65 -16.34 27.66
CA GLY A 231 14.34 -14.94 27.33
C GLY A 231 14.95 -13.98 28.33
N SER A 232 15.15 -12.74 27.90
CA SER A 232 15.62 -11.68 28.79
C SER A 232 14.51 -11.22 29.74
N SER A 233 14.89 -10.85 30.97
CA SER A 233 13.98 -10.24 31.94
C SER A 233 13.45 -8.91 31.44
N TRP A 234 12.15 -8.71 31.63
CA TRP A 234 11.41 -7.50 31.24
C TRP A 234 10.44 -7.09 32.36
N ASP A 235 9.53 -6.16 32.05
CA ASP A 235 8.55 -5.69 33.05
C ASP A 235 7.75 -6.85 33.63
N GLY A 236 7.71 -6.95 34.97
CA GLY A 236 7.01 -7.99 35.69
C GLY A 236 7.72 -9.35 35.76
N ALA A 237 9.01 -9.48 35.32
CA ALA A 237 9.77 -10.72 35.44
C ALA A 237 9.89 -11.24 36.88
N ALA A 238 9.95 -10.34 37.89
CA ALA A 238 9.98 -10.72 39.29
C ALA A 238 8.78 -11.59 39.69
N ALA A 239 7.59 -11.33 39.17
CA ALA A 239 6.40 -12.14 39.44
C ALA A 239 6.53 -13.56 38.82
N VAL A 240 7.21 -13.69 37.68
CA VAL A 240 7.47 -14.99 37.05
C VAL A 240 8.42 -15.83 37.89
N PHE A 241 9.52 -15.23 38.36
CA PHE A 241 10.48 -15.92 39.23
C PHE A 241 9.85 -16.30 40.58
N ALA A 242 9.14 -15.37 41.20
CA ALA A 242 8.43 -15.67 42.45
C ALA A 242 7.42 -16.80 42.31
N GLU A 243 6.68 -16.86 41.21
CA GLU A 243 5.76 -17.97 40.94
C GLU A 243 6.51 -19.28 40.78
N ALA A 244 7.68 -19.30 40.10
CA ALA A 244 8.46 -20.52 39.90
C ALA A 244 9.09 -21.03 41.20
N GLU A 245 9.52 -20.15 42.10
CA GLU A 245 10.15 -20.51 43.36
C GLU A 245 9.12 -20.94 44.44
N ASN A 246 7.93 -20.34 44.42
CA ASN A 246 6.89 -20.60 45.43
C ASN A 246 6.02 -21.82 45.06
N GLY A 247 6.25 -22.96 45.71
CA GLY A 247 5.43 -24.19 45.55
C GLY A 247 6.21 -25.38 45.02
N GLY A 248 5.51 -26.46 44.68
CA GLY A 248 6.12 -27.69 44.18
C GLY A 248 6.79 -27.56 42.82
N TYR A 249 7.73 -28.44 42.51
CA TYR A 249 8.43 -28.52 41.23
C TYR A 249 9.34 -27.32 40.91
N ALA A 250 9.87 -26.59 41.89
CA ALA A 250 10.74 -25.44 41.64
C ALA A 250 11.98 -25.79 40.81
N ASP A 251 12.54 -27.02 40.99
CA ASP A 251 13.69 -27.56 40.24
C ASP A 251 13.34 -27.97 38.79
N HIS A 252 12.10 -27.89 38.38
CA HIS A 252 11.64 -28.16 36.99
C HIS A 252 11.58 -26.91 36.13
N PHE A 253 11.65 -25.69 36.72
CA PHE A 253 11.55 -24.43 35.97
C PHE A 253 12.91 -23.83 35.70
N HIS A 254 13.28 -23.69 34.41
CA HIS A 254 14.59 -23.20 34.02
C HIS A 254 14.47 -21.91 33.22
N PHE A 255 15.29 -20.91 33.56
CA PHE A 255 15.36 -19.59 32.95
C PHE A 255 16.78 -19.31 32.45
N PRO A 256 17.21 -19.87 31.31
CA PRO A 256 18.59 -19.75 30.83
C PRO A 256 18.96 -18.35 30.31
N GLY A 257 18.03 -17.39 30.33
CA GLY A 257 18.25 -16.07 29.77
C GLY A 257 18.13 -16.03 28.25
N PHE A 258 18.84 -15.11 27.61
CA PHE A 258 18.83 -14.98 26.16
C PHE A 258 19.53 -16.16 25.48
N ILE A 259 18.92 -16.72 24.47
CA ILE A 259 19.49 -17.80 23.66
C ILE A 259 20.16 -17.22 22.41
N SER A 260 21.37 -17.71 22.08
CA SER A 260 22.04 -17.40 20.82
C SER A 260 21.31 -18.04 19.62
N SER A 261 21.56 -17.50 18.41
CA SER A 261 21.02 -18.09 17.18
C SER A 261 21.49 -19.54 16.95
N ASP A 262 22.71 -19.87 17.41
CA ASP A 262 23.30 -21.20 17.25
C ASP A 262 22.63 -22.22 18.18
N ASP A 263 22.33 -21.83 19.42
CA ASP A 263 21.66 -22.68 20.41
C ASP A 263 20.15 -22.80 20.13
N LEU A 264 19.55 -21.84 19.41
CA LEU A 264 18.12 -21.80 19.14
C LEU A 264 17.62 -23.04 18.41
N GLN A 265 18.37 -23.52 17.43
CA GLN A 265 18.04 -24.73 16.68
C GLN A 265 18.05 -25.97 17.58
N GLU A 266 19.05 -26.09 18.45
CA GLU A 266 19.15 -27.23 19.40
C GLU A 266 18.01 -27.17 20.42
N ALA A 267 17.68 -25.97 20.93
CA ALA A 267 16.60 -25.76 21.87
C ALA A 267 15.24 -26.24 21.30
N TYR A 268 14.90 -25.84 20.07
CA TYR A 268 13.67 -26.34 19.42
C TYR A 268 13.76 -27.84 19.13
N SER A 269 14.82 -28.28 18.50
CA SER A 269 14.91 -29.68 18.05
C SER A 269 14.97 -30.71 19.18
N GLY A 270 15.44 -30.31 20.37
CA GLY A 270 15.50 -31.13 21.59
C GLY A 270 14.25 -31.09 22.45
N ALA A 271 13.32 -30.19 22.17
CA ALA A 271 12.10 -30.03 22.95
C ALA A 271 11.13 -31.21 22.75
N ALA A 272 10.52 -31.65 23.84
CA ALA A 272 9.42 -32.63 23.81
C ALA A 272 8.12 -31.99 23.27
N GLY A 273 7.96 -30.68 23.46
CA GLY A 273 6.85 -29.87 22.95
C GLY A 273 7.14 -28.38 23.10
N TYR A 274 6.45 -27.58 22.33
CA TYR A 274 6.53 -26.12 22.39
C TYR A 274 5.20 -25.55 22.89
N VAL A 275 5.24 -24.64 23.88
CA VAL A 275 4.04 -24.02 24.46
C VAL A 275 4.10 -22.52 24.28
N PHE A 276 3.01 -21.88 23.81
CA PHE A 276 2.95 -20.45 23.61
C PHE A 276 1.67 -19.85 24.22
N PRO A 277 1.67 -19.52 25.53
CA PRO A 277 0.47 -19.14 26.27
C PRO A 277 0.19 -17.63 26.26
N SER A 278 0.85 -16.82 25.43
CA SER A 278 0.68 -15.37 25.37
C SER A 278 -0.79 -14.96 25.22
N LEU A 279 -1.21 -13.93 25.93
CA LEU A 279 -2.56 -13.39 25.84
C LEU A 279 -2.82 -12.73 24.48
N PHE A 280 -1.80 -12.11 23.89
CA PHE A 280 -1.87 -11.46 22.60
C PHE A 280 -0.51 -11.41 21.90
N GLU A 281 -0.49 -11.73 20.59
CA GLU A 281 0.67 -11.58 19.70
C GLU A 281 0.27 -10.93 18.37
N GLY A 282 1.19 -10.16 17.78
CA GLY A 282 0.99 -9.61 16.43
C GLY A 282 1.23 -10.63 15.33
N PHE A 283 2.17 -11.59 15.57
CA PHE A 283 2.47 -12.67 14.63
C PHE A 283 2.71 -13.99 15.38
N GLY A 284 3.85 -14.18 16.02
CA GLY A 284 4.19 -15.42 16.70
C GLY A 284 5.34 -16.15 16.01
N LEU A 285 6.45 -15.42 15.74
CA LEU A 285 7.63 -15.99 15.07
C LEU A 285 8.09 -17.28 15.74
N SER A 286 8.21 -17.32 17.08
CA SER A 286 8.68 -18.49 17.80
C SER A 286 7.76 -19.72 17.70
N LEU A 287 6.46 -19.53 17.44
CA LEU A 287 5.54 -20.65 17.14
C LEU A 287 5.86 -21.25 15.77
N ILE A 288 6.07 -20.40 14.76
CA ILE A 288 6.39 -20.84 13.39
C ILE A 288 7.78 -21.46 13.36
N GLU A 289 8.74 -20.95 14.14
CA GLU A 289 10.07 -21.54 14.32
C GLU A 289 9.98 -22.95 14.89
N ALA A 290 9.19 -23.15 15.95
CA ALA A 290 8.94 -24.47 16.52
C ALA A 290 8.31 -25.43 15.49
N MET A 291 7.32 -24.96 14.73
CA MET A 291 6.69 -25.74 13.66
C MET A 291 7.68 -26.10 12.56
N TYR A 292 8.58 -25.17 12.17
CA TYR A 292 9.62 -25.39 11.17
C TYR A 292 10.56 -26.54 11.58
N TYR A 293 10.99 -26.54 12.82
CA TYR A 293 11.81 -27.64 13.37
C TYR A 293 11.02 -28.92 13.66
N GLY A 294 9.70 -28.90 13.46
CA GLY A 294 8.82 -30.06 13.62
C GLY A 294 8.56 -30.45 15.06
N VAL A 295 8.51 -29.46 15.94
CA VAL A 295 8.09 -29.63 17.33
C VAL A 295 6.57 -29.61 17.38
N LEU A 296 5.97 -30.49 18.17
CA LEU A 296 4.54 -30.41 18.47
C LEU A 296 4.27 -29.15 19.29
N CYS A 297 3.29 -28.36 18.86
CA CYS A 297 2.98 -27.07 19.46
C CYS A 297 1.63 -27.06 20.16
N ALA A 298 1.58 -26.38 21.32
CA ALA A 298 0.35 -25.92 21.95
C ALA A 298 0.38 -24.39 22.07
N CYS A 299 -0.65 -23.68 21.68
CA CYS A 299 -0.66 -22.22 21.73
C CYS A 299 -2.04 -21.64 22.03
N SER A 300 -2.05 -20.40 22.47
CA SER A 300 -3.27 -19.64 22.70
C SER A 300 -4.16 -19.61 21.46
N ALA A 301 -5.45 -19.77 21.63
CA ALA A 301 -6.46 -19.67 20.56
C ALA A 301 -6.78 -18.23 20.17
N THR A 302 -6.07 -17.23 20.76
CA THR A 302 -6.31 -15.80 20.55
C THR A 302 -5.33 -15.19 19.57
N SER A 303 -5.70 -14.04 19.00
CA SER A 303 -4.86 -13.22 18.12
C SER A 303 -4.25 -14.01 16.94
N SER A 304 -3.06 -13.63 16.50
CA SER A 304 -2.34 -14.35 15.44
C SER A 304 -1.94 -15.78 15.81
N LEU A 305 -1.84 -16.12 17.10
CA LEU A 305 -1.51 -17.48 17.53
C LEU A 305 -2.63 -18.45 17.17
N GLY A 306 -3.90 -18.08 17.37
CA GLY A 306 -5.05 -18.86 16.95
C GLY A 306 -5.10 -19.04 15.42
N GLU A 307 -4.77 -17.98 14.67
CA GLU A 307 -4.67 -18.01 13.21
C GLU A 307 -3.59 -18.98 12.73
N LEU A 308 -2.38 -18.87 13.29
CA LEU A 308 -1.23 -19.69 12.91
C LEU A 308 -1.35 -21.14 13.41
N GLY A 309 -1.93 -21.33 14.58
CA GLY A 309 -2.07 -22.65 15.22
C GLY A 309 -3.22 -23.49 14.67
N ALA A 310 -4.19 -22.89 13.99
CA ALA A 310 -5.39 -23.60 13.51
C ALA A 310 -5.04 -24.83 12.65
N GLY A 311 -5.40 -26.03 13.10
CA GLY A 311 -5.09 -27.29 12.43
C GLY A 311 -3.63 -27.77 12.54
N CYS A 312 -2.72 -26.98 13.15
CA CYS A 312 -1.28 -27.28 13.25
C CYS A 312 -0.80 -27.38 14.70
N ALA A 313 -1.55 -26.85 15.65
CA ALA A 313 -1.23 -26.85 17.07
C ALA A 313 -2.43 -27.27 17.91
N ILE A 314 -2.17 -27.58 19.17
CA ILE A 314 -3.19 -27.76 20.19
C ILE A 314 -3.58 -26.38 20.69
N LEU A 315 -4.80 -25.96 20.41
CA LEU A 315 -5.30 -24.63 20.82
C LEU A 315 -5.90 -24.67 22.22
N PHE A 316 -5.68 -23.61 22.99
CA PHE A 316 -6.28 -23.43 24.32
C PHE A 316 -6.62 -21.96 24.59
N ASP A 317 -7.58 -21.76 25.49
CA ASP A 317 -7.89 -20.43 26.04
C ASP A 317 -6.79 -20.03 27.04
N PRO A 318 -6.01 -18.97 26.79
CA PRO A 318 -4.90 -18.55 27.66
C PRO A 318 -5.35 -17.99 28.99
N GLU A 319 -6.65 -17.69 29.17
CA GLU A 319 -7.21 -17.20 30.41
C GLU A 319 -7.86 -18.29 31.27
N ASN A 320 -7.95 -19.52 30.74
CA ASN A 320 -8.51 -20.68 31.42
C ASN A 320 -7.40 -21.66 31.82
N ASP A 321 -7.09 -21.70 33.13
CA ASP A 321 -6.04 -22.58 33.67
C ASP A 321 -6.30 -24.06 33.37
N ALA A 322 -7.55 -24.52 33.44
CA ALA A 322 -7.91 -25.92 33.18
C ALA A 322 -7.71 -26.29 31.70
N ASP A 323 -7.96 -25.36 30.78
CA ASP A 323 -7.72 -25.57 29.36
C ASP A 323 -6.23 -25.60 28.99
N ILE A 324 -5.42 -24.80 29.70
CA ILE A 324 -3.94 -24.88 29.56
C ILE A 324 -3.47 -26.25 30.05
N VAL A 325 -3.94 -26.74 31.20
CA VAL A 325 -3.59 -28.08 31.70
C VAL A 325 -3.97 -29.18 30.70
N ARG A 326 -5.20 -29.17 30.19
CA ARG A 326 -5.66 -30.10 29.14
C ARG A 326 -4.74 -30.09 27.93
N ALA A 327 -4.35 -28.90 27.47
CA ALA A 327 -3.46 -28.76 26.31
C ALA A 327 -2.04 -29.29 26.60
N LEU A 328 -1.50 -29.08 27.80
CA LEU A 328 -0.21 -29.64 28.22
C LEU A 328 -0.28 -31.17 28.31
N GLU A 329 -1.33 -31.74 28.87
CA GLU A 329 -1.55 -33.21 28.90
C GLU A 329 -1.59 -33.78 27.48
N GLN A 330 -2.36 -33.17 26.59
CA GLN A 330 -2.45 -33.61 25.20
C GLN A 330 -1.12 -33.50 24.47
N LEU A 331 -0.33 -32.45 24.76
CA LEU A 331 1.01 -32.23 24.19
C LEU A 331 2.00 -33.33 24.62
N LEU A 332 1.88 -33.80 25.85
CA LEU A 332 2.81 -34.77 26.47
C LEU A 332 2.37 -36.25 26.28
N THR A 333 1.15 -36.47 25.80
CA THR A 333 0.67 -37.82 25.50
C THR A 333 0.81 -38.10 23.99
N ASP A 334 1.33 -39.29 23.66
CA ASP A 334 1.43 -39.67 22.24
C ASP A 334 0.06 -40.02 21.69
N THR A 335 -0.43 -39.21 20.78
CA THR A 335 -1.71 -39.43 20.08
C THR A 335 -1.47 -39.46 18.56
N ALA A 336 -2.30 -40.24 17.84
CA ALA A 336 -2.22 -40.37 16.40
C ALA A 336 -2.27 -38.98 15.69
N GLY A 337 -3.11 -38.07 16.21
CA GLY A 337 -3.24 -36.70 15.65
C GLY A 337 -2.01 -35.80 15.84
N ASN A 338 -1.07 -36.15 16.71
CA ASN A 338 0.13 -35.33 16.94
C ASN A 338 1.08 -35.35 15.73
N ARG A 339 1.21 -36.49 15.05
CA ARG A 339 2.02 -36.59 13.81
C ARG A 339 1.46 -35.74 12.69
N GLU A 340 0.15 -35.75 12.52
CA GLU A 340 -0.54 -34.94 11.51
C GLU A 340 -0.35 -33.44 11.79
N ARG A 341 -0.48 -33.01 13.06
CA ARG A 341 -0.24 -31.61 13.46
C ARG A 341 1.18 -31.16 13.18
N ILE A 342 2.17 -32.01 13.48
CA ILE A 342 3.60 -31.72 13.19
C ILE A 342 3.82 -31.52 11.69
N GLN A 343 3.27 -32.39 10.85
CA GLN A 343 3.40 -32.28 9.40
C GLN A 343 2.69 -31.02 8.87
N ALA A 344 1.47 -30.76 9.31
CA ALA A 344 0.73 -29.55 8.96
C ALA A 344 1.46 -28.27 9.40
N GLY A 345 2.07 -28.29 10.61
CA GLY A 345 2.89 -27.20 11.12
C GLY A 345 4.13 -26.92 10.25
N ARG A 346 4.86 -27.94 9.87
CA ARG A 346 6.02 -27.82 8.97
C ARG A 346 5.63 -27.23 7.61
N LEU A 347 4.52 -27.73 7.03
CA LEU A 347 4.02 -27.22 5.76
C LEU A 347 3.60 -25.75 5.88
N ARG A 348 2.93 -25.38 6.97
CA ARG A 348 2.56 -23.99 7.24
C ARG A 348 3.78 -23.11 7.40
N ALA A 349 4.76 -23.50 8.19
CA ALA A 349 5.98 -22.75 8.44
C ALA A 349 6.79 -22.51 7.16
N SER A 350 6.86 -23.49 6.25
CA SER A 350 7.57 -23.34 4.96
C SER A 350 6.92 -22.29 4.03
N GLY A 351 5.67 -21.89 4.28
CA GLY A 351 4.99 -20.84 3.54
C GLY A 351 5.40 -19.41 3.94
N PHE A 352 6.14 -19.23 5.04
CA PHE A 352 6.57 -17.94 5.56
C PHE A 352 8.05 -17.69 5.23
N THR A 353 8.31 -17.05 4.10
CA THR A 353 9.68 -16.74 3.67
C THR A 353 9.85 -15.25 3.43
N TRP A 354 11.06 -14.74 3.59
CA TRP A 354 11.37 -13.33 3.35
C TRP A 354 11.31 -12.97 1.86
N GLU A 355 11.57 -13.93 0.96
CA GLU A 355 11.38 -13.75 -0.48
C GLU A 355 9.93 -13.46 -0.82
N LYS A 356 9.00 -14.20 -0.20
CA LYS A 356 7.56 -13.96 -0.37
C LYS A 356 7.13 -12.62 0.22
N ASN A 357 7.67 -12.24 1.40
CA ASN A 357 7.44 -10.94 2.00
C ASN A 357 7.91 -9.81 1.06
N ALA A 358 9.14 -9.90 0.55
CA ALA A 358 9.68 -8.92 -0.39
C ALA A 358 8.87 -8.84 -1.68
N ALA A 359 8.50 -9.98 -2.28
CA ALA A 359 7.70 -10.03 -3.50
C ALA A 359 6.32 -9.37 -3.31
N LEU A 360 5.61 -9.66 -2.20
CA LEU A 360 4.34 -9.02 -1.87
C LEU A 360 4.49 -7.51 -1.62
N THR A 361 5.54 -7.09 -0.91
CA THR A 361 5.85 -5.68 -0.66
C THR A 361 6.06 -4.94 -1.98
N ILE A 362 6.82 -5.52 -2.90
CA ILE A 362 7.08 -4.95 -4.23
C ILE A 362 5.80 -4.89 -5.07
N ALA A 363 5.01 -5.96 -5.10
CA ALA A 363 3.74 -5.99 -5.83
C ALA A 363 2.78 -4.87 -5.36
N VAL A 364 2.68 -4.65 -4.04
CA VAL A 364 1.89 -3.54 -3.47
C VAL A 364 2.47 -2.19 -3.87
N ALA A 365 3.81 -2.03 -3.87
CA ALA A 365 4.45 -0.79 -4.30
C ALA A 365 4.18 -0.51 -5.79
N GLU A 366 4.24 -1.52 -6.65
CA GLU A 366 3.90 -1.40 -8.08
C GLU A 366 2.43 -1.00 -8.28
N GLU A 367 1.50 -1.62 -7.55
CA GLU A 367 0.08 -1.22 -7.56
C GLU A 367 -0.07 0.27 -7.23
N LEU A 368 0.62 0.73 -6.18
CA LEU A 368 0.59 2.13 -5.76
C LEU A 368 1.17 3.09 -6.79
N MET A 369 2.23 2.68 -7.50
CA MET A 369 2.86 3.50 -8.55
C MET A 369 2.02 3.55 -9.83
N LYS A 370 1.26 2.51 -10.13
CA LYS A 370 0.32 2.47 -11.26
C LYS A 370 -0.93 3.33 -11.03
N ARG A 371 -1.23 3.73 -9.79
CA ARG A 371 -2.39 4.60 -9.51
C ARG A 371 -2.21 5.95 -10.19
N ARG A 372 -3.17 6.31 -11.05
CA ARG A 372 -3.23 7.63 -11.66
C ARG A 372 -3.41 8.71 -10.58
N PRO A 373 -2.63 9.82 -10.58
CA PRO A 373 -2.88 10.92 -9.66
C PRO A 373 -4.27 11.51 -9.89
N GLU A 374 -4.89 12.03 -8.84
CA GLU A 374 -6.26 12.54 -8.88
C GLU A 374 -6.33 14.02 -8.52
N VAL A 375 -7.22 14.73 -9.21
CA VAL A 375 -7.64 16.09 -8.86
C VAL A 375 -9.15 16.08 -8.65
N PHE A 376 -9.61 16.29 -7.43
CA PHE A 376 -11.03 16.23 -7.04
C PHE A 376 -11.72 14.88 -7.30
N GLY A 377 -10.95 13.77 -7.28
CA GLY A 377 -11.42 12.44 -7.62
C GLY A 377 -11.36 12.12 -9.12
N VAL A 378 -11.01 13.08 -9.97
CA VAL A 378 -10.78 12.82 -11.40
C VAL A 378 -9.36 12.31 -11.58
N PRO A 379 -9.15 11.10 -12.17
CA PRO A 379 -7.82 10.63 -12.51
C PRO A 379 -7.20 11.51 -13.61
N VAL A 380 -5.91 11.81 -13.48
CA VAL A 380 -5.17 12.59 -14.46
C VAL A 380 -3.95 11.81 -14.91
N ASP A 381 -3.89 11.48 -16.20
CA ASP A 381 -2.73 10.81 -16.78
C ASP A 381 -1.61 11.82 -17.01
N ALA A 382 -0.75 11.96 -16.02
CA ALA A 382 0.37 12.91 -16.01
C ALA A 382 1.52 12.38 -16.88
N VAL A 383 1.33 12.35 -18.20
CA VAL A 383 2.22 11.73 -19.20
C VAL A 383 2.78 12.76 -20.18
N SER A 384 3.78 12.37 -20.98
CA SER A 384 4.23 13.12 -22.15
C SER A 384 3.29 12.94 -23.35
N MET A 385 3.40 13.81 -24.36
CA MET A 385 2.65 13.70 -25.62
C MET A 385 2.91 12.35 -26.31
N GLU A 386 4.14 11.90 -26.34
CA GLU A 386 4.53 10.61 -26.92
C GLU A 386 3.83 9.43 -26.20
N THR A 387 3.77 9.47 -24.86
CA THR A 387 3.08 8.43 -24.08
C THR A 387 1.56 8.50 -24.28
N ALA A 388 0.99 9.70 -24.39
CA ALA A 388 -0.44 9.86 -24.70
C ALA A 388 -0.80 9.29 -26.08
N LEU A 389 0.05 9.48 -27.09
CA LEU A 389 -0.13 8.87 -28.42
C LEU A 389 -0.01 7.34 -28.37
N ARG A 390 0.89 6.80 -27.55
CA ARG A 390 0.94 5.33 -27.32
C ARG A 390 -0.34 4.82 -26.67
N GLN A 391 -0.81 5.47 -25.60
CA GLN A 391 -2.07 5.09 -24.94
C GLN A 391 -3.24 5.11 -25.93
N LEU A 392 -3.28 6.11 -26.81
CA LEU A 392 -4.29 6.18 -27.88
C LEU A 392 -4.17 5.01 -28.86
N SER A 393 -2.94 4.73 -29.34
CA SER A 393 -2.68 3.62 -30.25
C SER A 393 -3.08 2.26 -29.66
N ASP A 394 -2.73 2.05 -28.37
CA ASP A 394 -3.08 0.82 -27.65
C ASP A 394 -4.58 0.69 -27.48
N GLY A 395 -5.28 1.78 -27.16
CA GLY A 395 -6.74 1.81 -27.03
C GLY A 395 -7.46 1.53 -28.36
N VAL A 396 -6.99 2.11 -29.46
CA VAL A 396 -7.52 1.81 -30.79
C VAL A 396 -7.30 0.33 -31.14
N GLY A 397 -6.09 -0.20 -30.88
CA GLY A 397 -5.77 -1.62 -31.13
C GLY A 397 -6.63 -2.56 -30.29
N GLU A 398 -6.90 -2.20 -29.03
CA GLU A 398 -7.79 -2.97 -28.17
C GLU A 398 -9.24 -2.92 -28.64
N ALA A 399 -9.73 -1.75 -29.00
CA ALA A 399 -11.10 -1.58 -29.54
C ALA A 399 -11.32 -2.43 -30.80
N ARG A 400 -10.35 -2.43 -31.72
CA ARG A 400 -10.39 -3.26 -32.94
C ARG A 400 -10.41 -4.75 -32.64
N ARG A 401 -9.76 -5.19 -31.56
CA ARG A 401 -9.73 -6.60 -31.13
C ARG A 401 -10.99 -7.02 -30.36
N THR A 402 -11.55 -6.13 -29.54
CA THR A 402 -12.68 -6.46 -28.65
C THR A 402 -14.04 -6.05 -29.19
N GLY A 403 -14.10 -5.20 -30.22
CA GLY A 403 -15.33 -4.60 -30.73
C GLY A 403 -15.91 -3.50 -29.84
N HIS A 404 -15.18 -3.04 -28.80
CA HIS A 404 -15.64 -2.02 -27.87
C HIS A 404 -14.85 -0.72 -28.04
N CYS A 405 -15.54 0.37 -28.37
CA CYS A 405 -14.94 1.69 -28.54
C CYS A 405 -14.30 2.19 -27.24
N THR A 406 -13.11 2.81 -27.33
CA THR A 406 -12.35 3.33 -26.20
C THR A 406 -12.50 4.85 -26.07
N MET A 407 -12.80 5.36 -24.85
CA MET A 407 -13.02 6.78 -24.62
C MET A 407 -11.81 7.47 -23.96
N PHE A 408 -11.38 8.59 -24.59
CA PHE A 408 -10.30 9.45 -24.12
C PHE A 408 -10.77 10.89 -23.91
N ASN A 409 -10.23 11.56 -22.88
CA ASN A 409 -10.62 12.93 -22.55
C ASN A 409 -9.43 13.82 -22.20
N PHE A 410 -9.54 15.12 -22.51
CA PHE A 410 -8.64 16.17 -22.01
C PHE A 410 -9.31 16.92 -20.88
N VAL A 411 -8.56 17.22 -19.81
CA VAL A 411 -9.06 18.00 -18.69
C VAL A 411 -8.21 19.23 -18.40
N ASN A 412 -8.87 20.36 -18.21
CA ASN A 412 -8.26 21.61 -17.77
C ASN A 412 -8.93 22.11 -16.48
N ALA A 413 -8.50 23.27 -15.96
CA ALA A 413 -9.06 23.86 -14.74
C ALA A 413 -10.59 24.01 -14.77
N HIS A 414 -11.17 24.30 -15.94
CA HIS A 414 -12.62 24.41 -16.10
C HIS A 414 -13.31 23.04 -16.00
N CYS A 415 -12.80 22.03 -16.69
CA CYS A 415 -13.30 20.65 -16.63
C CYS A 415 -13.28 20.12 -15.18
N LEU A 416 -12.17 20.33 -14.49
CA LEU A 416 -12.01 19.91 -13.09
C LEU A 416 -12.92 20.69 -12.13
N ASN A 417 -13.18 21.99 -12.40
CA ASN A 417 -14.16 22.76 -11.66
C ASN A 417 -15.61 22.27 -11.87
N LEU A 418 -15.95 21.79 -13.06
CA LEU A 418 -17.24 21.16 -13.35
C LEU A 418 -17.33 19.80 -12.63
N ALA A 419 -16.35 18.94 -12.77
CA ALA A 419 -16.31 17.62 -12.13
C ALA A 419 -16.35 17.70 -10.58
N TYR A 420 -15.88 18.82 -10.00
CA TYR A 420 -16.01 19.08 -8.56
C TYR A 420 -17.47 19.17 -8.11
N ARG A 421 -18.40 19.59 -8.99
CA ARG A 421 -19.81 19.82 -8.69
C ARG A 421 -20.73 18.79 -9.35
N ASP A 422 -20.39 18.31 -10.54
CA ASP A 422 -21.15 17.34 -11.34
C ASP A 422 -20.55 15.95 -11.14
N LEU A 423 -21.26 15.14 -10.33
CA LEU A 423 -20.83 13.76 -10.00
C LEU A 423 -20.93 12.81 -11.20
N GLU A 424 -21.92 13.03 -12.09
CA GLU A 424 -22.09 12.25 -13.32
C GLU A 424 -20.89 12.49 -14.24
N TYR A 425 -20.57 13.75 -14.51
CA TYR A 425 -19.41 14.12 -15.32
C TYR A 425 -18.10 13.57 -14.75
N ARG A 426 -17.93 13.63 -13.43
CA ARG A 426 -16.76 13.04 -12.76
C ARG A 426 -16.68 11.54 -12.99
N ARG A 427 -17.78 10.79 -12.83
CA ARG A 427 -17.82 9.34 -13.06
C ARG A 427 -17.49 8.97 -14.51
N ILE A 428 -17.88 9.79 -15.47
CA ILE A 428 -17.52 9.60 -16.87
C ILE A 428 -16.00 9.71 -17.05
N LEU A 429 -15.38 10.75 -16.48
CA LEU A 429 -13.93 10.91 -16.51
C LEU A 429 -13.19 9.78 -15.78
N GLU A 430 -13.72 9.30 -14.63
CA GLU A 430 -13.16 8.16 -13.89
C GLU A 430 -13.10 6.88 -14.75
N LYS A 431 -14.10 6.68 -15.61
CA LYS A 431 -14.21 5.49 -16.48
C LYS A 431 -13.46 5.61 -17.81
N SER A 432 -12.92 6.78 -18.13
CA SER A 432 -12.16 7.00 -19.36
C SER A 432 -10.85 6.22 -19.36
N ALA A 433 -10.46 5.68 -20.51
CA ALA A 433 -9.21 4.95 -20.68
C ALA A 433 -7.99 5.83 -20.34
N ALA A 434 -8.00 7.09 -20.80
CA ALA A 434 -7.07 8.10 -20.30
C ALA A 434 -7.74 9.47 -20.17
N VAL A 435 -7.20 10.28 -19.23
CA VAL A 435 -7.62 11.67 -18.98
C VAL A 435 -6.38 12.55 -18.97
N TRP A 436 -6.10 13.17 -20.11
CA TRP A 436 -4.88 13.92 -20.33
C TRP A 436 -4.94 15.36 -19.83
N PRO A 437 -3.82 15.88 -19.23
CA PRO A 437 -3.76 17.22 -18.66
C PRO A 437 -3.64 18.30 -19.74
N ASP A 438 -4.63 19.16 -19.87
CA ASP A 438 -4.65 20.33 -20.75
C ASP A 438 -4.48 21.62 -19.94
N GLY A 439 -3.42 22.33 -20.21
CA GLY A 439 -3.17 23.68 -19.71
C GLY A 439 -2.42 23.79 -18.40
N SER A 440 -1.92 25.02 -18.16
CA SER A 440 -1.07 25.39 -17.01
C SER A 440 -1.77 25.19 -15.65
N GLY A 441 -3.10 25.27 -15.60
CA GLY A 441 -3.88 25.07 -14.39
C GLY A 441 -3.70 23.66 -13.81
N VAL A 442 -3.70 22.62 -14.65
CA VAL A 442 -3.51 21.24 -14.21
C VAL A 442 -2.06 21.02 -13.74
N LYS A 443 -1.06 21.62 -14.40
CA LYS A 443 0.33 21.63 -13.94
C LYS A 443 0.47 22.26 -12.55
N LEU A 444 -0.24 23.38 -12.30
CA LEU A 444 -0.24 24.04 -10.99
C LEU A 444 -0.91 23.14 -9.94
N ALA A 445 -2.05 22.53 -10.28
CA ALA A 445 -2.71 21.56 -9.39
C ALA A 445 -1.80 20.38 -9.04
N GLY A 446 -1.11 19.82 -10.04
CA GLY A 446 -0.12 18.75 -9.83
C GLY A 446 0.96 19.16 -8.83
N ARG A 447 1.57 20.34 -9.01
CA ARG A 447 2.58 20.88 -8.07
C ARG A 447 2.01 21.03 -6.65
N LEU A 448 0.82 21.59 -6.53
CA LEU A 448 0.16 21.78 -5.25
C LEU A 448 -0.26 20.46 -4.59
N LEU A 449 -0.70 19.48 -5.34
CA LEU A 449 -1.11 18.15 -4.83
C LEU A 449 0.04 17.16 -4.75
N GLY A 450 1.20 17.54 -5.29
CA GLY A 450 2.44 16.81 -5.14
C GLY A 450 2.67 15.72 -6.20
N PHE A 451 2.19 15.89 -7.42
CA PHE A 451 2.59 15.08 -8.57
C PHE A 451 3.09 15.97 -9.72
N ALA A 452 3.99 15.41 -10.53
CA ALA A 452 4.52 16.12 -11.69
C ALA A 452 3.60 15.88 -12.90
N VAL A 453 3.29 16.95 -13.62
CA VAL A 453 2.70 16.87 -14.95
C VAL A 453 3.82 17.23 -15.94
N PRO A 454 4.45 16.25 -16.60
CA PRO A 454 5.65 16.47 -17.39
C PRO A 454 5.39 17.38 -18.58
N GLU A 455 4.24 17.21 -19.23
CA GLU A 455 3.91 17.94 -20.44
C GLU A 455 2.45 18.43 -20.44
N ASN A 456 2.16 19.43 -21.28
CA ASN A 456 0.79 19.86 -21.57
C ASN A 456 0.29 19.04 -22.75
N VAL A 457 -0.53 18.05 -22.48
CA VAL A 457 -1.15 17.23 -23.53
C VAL A 457 -2.49 17.81 -23.87
N ASN A 458 -2.61 18.46 -25.04
CA ASN A 458 -3.84 19.07 -25.48
C ASN A 458 -4.21 18.65 -26.90
N GLY A 459 -5.49 18.70 -27.23
CA GLY A 459 -6.01 18.26 -28.53
C GLY A 459 -5.46 19.05 -29.72
N THR A 460 -5.14 20.34 -29.53
CA THR A 460 -4.65 21.20 -30.62
C THR A 460 -3.20 20.90 -31.02
N ASP A 461 -2.36 20.48 -30.05
CA ASP A 461 -0.98 20.05 -30.33
C ASP A 461 -0.90 18.56 -30.73
N MET A 462 -1.84 17.73 -30.27
CA MET A 462 -1.92 16.32 -30.63
C MET A 462 -2.46 16.12 -32.07
N PHE A 463 -3.44 16.91 -32.49
CA PHE A 463 -4.14 16.71 -33.77
C PHE A 463 -3.23 16.65 -35.00
N PRO A 464 -2.23 17.55 -35.17
CA PRO A 464 -1.29 17.44 -36.31
C PRO A 464 -0.52 16.12 -36.34
N LEU A 465 -0.25 15.52 -35.18
CA LEU A 465 0.44 14.25 -35.04
C LEU A 465 -0.44 13.02 -35.40
N LEU A 466 -1.77 13.21 -35.43
CA LEU A 466 -2.75 12.21 -35.85
C LEU A 466 -3.03 12.28 -37.35
N CYS A 467 -2.54 13.32 -38.04
CA CYS A 467 -2.74 13.56 -39.47
C CYS A 467 -1.67 12.93 -40.38
N ASP A 468 -0.93 11.95 -39.88
CA ASP A 468 0.17 11.24 -40.59
C ASP A 468 -0.34 10.12 -41.54
N GLY A 469 -1.66 9.92 -41.63
CA GLY A 469 -2.28 8.88 -42.48
C GLY A 469 -2.50 7.53 -41.79
N LYS A 470 -2.01 7.37 -40.54
CA LYS A 470 -2.17 6.15 -39.76
C LYS A 470 -3.63 5.88 -39.39
N TYR A 471 -4.39 6.94 -39.06
CA TYR A 471 -5.76 6.83 -38.59
C TYR A 471 -6.76 7.38 -39.58
N SER A 472 -7.91 6.71 -39.74
CA SER A 472 -9.13 7.27 -40.31
C SER A 472 -9.87 8.08 -39.25
N ILE A 473 -10.22 9.35 -39.58
CA ILE A 473 -10.73 10.33 -38.62
C ILE A 473 -12.11 10.82 -39.03
N TRP A 474 -13.07 10.77 -38.09
CA TRP A 474 -14.37 11.47 -38.23
C TRP A 474 -14.40 12.69 -37.32
N LEU A 475 -14.82 13.85 -37.87
CA LEU A 475 -14.94 15.10 -37.15
C LEU A 475 -16.40 15.38 -36.80
N LEU A 476 -16.73 15.41 -35.50
CA LEU A 476 -18.08 15.67 -35.01
C LEU A 476 -18.13 16.93 -34.15
N GLY A 477 -18.96 17.87 -34.47
CA GLY A 477 -19.24 18.98 -33.58
C GLY A 477 -19.16 20.37 -34.21
N ALA A 478 -19.09 21.40 -33.35
CA ALA A 478 -19.13 22.81 -33.69
C ALA A 478 -20.45 23.25 -34.39
N ALA A 479 -20.51 24.48 -34.84
CA ALA A 479 -21.68 25.02 -35.55
C ALA A 479 -21.79 24.41 -36.98
N PRO A 480 -22.99 24.43 -37.58
CA PRO A 480 -23.17 24.01 -38.95
C PRO A 480 -22.14 24.64 -39.91
N GLY A 481 -21.54 23.83 -40.78
CA GLY A 481 -20.48 24.21 -41.72
C GLY A 481 -19.07 24.23 -41.16
N VAL A 482 -18.84 24.37 -39.84
CA VAL A 482 -17.49 24.46 -39.25
C VAL A 482 -16.73 23.14 -39.36
N ALA A 483 -17.39 22.01 -39.13
CA ALA A 483 -16.74 20.69 -39.26
C ALA A 483 -16.32 20.42 -40.71
N ALA A 484 -17.14 20.81 -41.70
CA ALA A 484 -16.82 20.67 -43.11
C ALA A 484 -15.61 21.56 -43.53
N GLN A 485 -15.64 22.85 -43.09
CA GLN A 485 -14.50 23.76 -43.30
C GLN A 485 -13.21 23.23 -42.64
N ALA A 486 -13.30 22.66 -41.43
CA ALA A 486 -12.18 22.02 -40.76
C ALA A 486 -11.67 20.84 -41.58
N ALA A 487 -12.54 19.96 -42.09
CA ALA A 487 -12.17 18.81 -42.93
C ALA A 487 -11.44 19.23 -44.23
N GLU A 488 -11.95 20.26 -44.92
CA GLU A 488 -11.30 20.80 -46.12
C GLU A 488 -9.90 21.35 -45.82
N ARG A 489 -9.80 22.13 -44.73
CA ARG A 489 -8.52 22.72 -44.33
C ARG A 489 -7.52 21.65 -43.86
N VAL A 490 -7.96 20.58 -43.20
CA VAL A 490 -7.10 19.43 -42.87
C VAL A 490 -6.57 18.78 -44.11
N ARG A 491 -7.41 18.50 -45.11
CA ARG A 491 -6.96 17.90 -46.39
C ARG A 491 -5.94 18.76 -47.11
N SER A 492 -6.08 20.10 -47.02
CA SER A 492 -5.11 21.05 -47.59
C SER A 492 -3.79 21.10 -46.85
N LEU A 493 -3.83 21.13 -45.51
CA LEU A 493 -2.64 21.30 -44.66
C LEU A 493 -1.87 19.99 -44.41
N PHE A 494 -2.60 18.88 -44.42
CA PHE A 494 -2.09 17.54 -44.12
C PHE A 494 -2.57 16.55 -45.20
N PRO A 495 -1.91 16.50 -46.38
CA PRO A 495 -2.36 15.65 -47.48
C PRO A 495 -2.43 14.15 -47.14
N ALA A 496 -1.67 13.67 -46.15
CA ALA A 496 -1.71 12.29 -45.68
C ALA A 496 -2.94 11.99 -44.80
N ALA A 497 -3.61 13.01 -44.25
CA ALA A 497 -4.72 12.81 -43.30
C ALA A 497 -5.94 12.13 -43.95
N ARG A 498 -6.45 11.11 -43.32
CA ARG A 498 -7.62 10.32 -43.79
C ARG A 498 -8.89 10.80 -43.09
N ILE A 499 -9.48 11.90 -43.56
CA ILE A 499 -10.79 12.36 -43.04
C ILE A 499 -11.91 11.60 -43.78
N VAL A 500 -12.54 10.65 -43.08
CA VAL A 500 -13.58 9.75 -43.63
C VAL A 500 -14.99 10.31 -43.46
N GLY A 501 -15.17 11.32 -42.61
CA GLY A 501 -16.47 11.99 -42.46
C GLY A 501 -16.42 13.21 -41.56
N CYS A 502 -17.47 14.03 -41.62
CA CYS A 502 -17.65 15.17 -40.72
C CYS A 502 -19.13 15.48 -40.53
N SER A 503 -19.51 15.92 -39.33
CA SER A 503 -20.89 16.34 -38.99
C SER A 503 -20.90 17.46 -37.96
N HIS A 504 -21.91 18.32 -37.98
CA HIS A 504 -22.06 19.34 -36.95
C HIS A 504 -22.65 18.78 -35.64
N GLY A 505 -22.55 19.52 -34.55
CA GLY A 505 -22.96 19.10 -33.21
C GLY A 505 -24.37 19.56 -32.77
N PHE A 506 -25.22 19.96 -33.71
CA PHE A 506 -26.60 20.42 -33.42
C PHE A 506 -27.57 19.38 -33.96
N PHE A 507 -28.14 18.58 -33.06
CA PHE A 507 -29.17 17.59 -33.38
C PHE A 507 -30.55 18.26 -33.17
N ALA A 508 -31.44 18.09 -34.13
CA ALA A 508 -32.79 18.63 -34.06
C ALA A 508 -33.73 17.72 -33.24
N ASP A 509 -33.48 16.40 -33.31
CA ASP A 509 -34.26 15.33 -32.70
C ASP A 509 -33.43 14.06 -32.55
N ASP A 510 -33.96 13.06 -31.87
CA ASP A 510 -33.30 11.75 -31.65
C ASP A 510 -33.06 11.00 -32.96
N ASP A 511 -33.88 11.22 -34.01
CA ASP A 511 -33.70 10.60 -35.31
C ASP A 511 -32.50 11.16 -36.07
N SER A 512 -32.18 12.44 -35.91
CA SER A 512 -31.00 13.07 -36.49
C SER A 512 -29.72 12.58 -35.80
N GLU A 513 -29.77 12.32 -34.50
CA GLU A 513 -28.67 11.75 -33.71
C GLU A 513 -28.42 10.28 -34.08
N ARG A 514 -29.49 9.49 -34.20
CA ARG A 514 -29.40 8.09 -34.63
C ARG A 514 -28.76 7.95 -36.03
N ARG A 515 -29.24 8.76 -37.00
CA ARG A 515 -28.64 8.76 -38.37
C ARG A 515 -27.15 9.13 -38.35
N LEU A 516 -26.74 10.03 -37.43
CA LEU A 516 -25.33 10.34 -37.27
C LEU A 516 -24.53 9.12 -36.77
N ILE A 517 -25.02 8.41 -35.74
CA ILE A 517 -24.36 7.23 -35.20
C ILE A 517 -24.26 6.13 -36.28
N GLU A 518 -25.34 5.92 -37.03
CA GLU A 518 -25.34 4.98 -38.16
C GLU A 518 -24.29 5.34 -39.25
N ALA A 519 -24.17 6.65 -39.57
CA ALA A 519 -23.18 7.12 -40.55
C ALA A 519 -21.74 6.96 -40.04
N VAL A 520 -21.50 7.25 -38.76
CA VAL A 520 -20.18 7.04 -38.11
C VAL A 520 -19.83 5.55 -38.12
N ASN A 521 -20.78 4.68 -37.76
CA ASN A 521 -20.58 3.24 -37.71
C ASN A 521 -20.34 2.63 -39.13
N ALA A 522 -21.07 3.13 -40.14
CA ALA A 522 -20.86 2.72 -41.54
C ALA A 522 -19.46 3.12 -42.07
N ALA A 523 -18.91 4.23 -41.57
CA ALA A 523 -17.56 4.69 -41.95
C ALA A 523 -16.44 3.99 -41.16
N ASP A 524 -16.76 3.36 -40.04
CA ASP A 524 -15.86 2.64 -39.12
C ASP A 524 -14.53 3.37 -38.90
N PRO A 525 -14.54 4.63 -38.38
CA PRO A 525 -13.32 5.41 -38.19
C PRO A 525 -12.44 4.83 -37.10
N ASP A 526 -11.11 5.00 -37.21
CA ASP A 526 -10.20 4.72 -36.09
C ASP A 526 -10.39 5.74 -34.97
N LEU A 527 -10.66 7.01 -35.32
CA LEU A 527 -10.85 8.09 -34.35
C LEU A 527 -12.13 8.88 -34.65
N LEU A 528 -12.99 9.01 -33.64
CA LEU A 528 -14.11 9.94 -33.64
C LEU A 528 -13.76 11.14 -32.72
N LEU A 529 -13.51 12.31 -33.32
CA LEU A 529 -13.19 13.53 -32.58
C LEU A 529 -14.45 14.35 -32.31
N VAL A 530 -14.82 14.49 -31.01
CA VAL A 530 -16.08 15.10 -30.59
C VAL A 530 -15.85 16.51 -30.02
N ALA A 531 -16.45 17.52 -30.65
CA ALA A 531 -16.33 18.93 -30.34
C ALA A 531 -17.68 19.57 -29.96
N LEU A 532 -18.44 18.99 -29.02
CA LEU A 532 -19.74 19.48 -28.54
C LEU A 532 -19.64 20.44 -27.35
N GLY A 533 -18.42 20.61 -26.85
CA GLY A 533 -18.11 21.38 -25.63
C GLY A 533 -18.36 20.62 -24.33
N VAL A 534 -17.63 21.03 -23.30
CA VAL A 534 -17.65 20.41 -21.95
C VAL A 534 -18.83 20.92 -21.13
N PRO A 535 -19.59 20.09 -20.42
CA PRO A 535 -19.49 18.64 -20.26
C PRO A 535 -20.36 17.85 -21.28
N LYS A 536 -20.97 18.53 -22.26
CA LYS A 536 -21.91 17.90 -23.19
C LYS A 536 -21.25 16.79 -24.02
N GLN A 537 -20.03 17.01 -24.51
CA GLN A 537 -19.30 16.03 -25.32
C GLN A 537 -19.02 14.75 -24.55
N GLU A 538 -18.57 14.84 -23.29
CA GLU A 538 -18.23 13.65 -22.49
C GLU A 538 -19.51 12.88 -22.11
N LYS A 539 -20.59 13.57 -21.80
CA LYS A 539 -21.88 12.93 -21.53
C LYS A 539 -22.43 12.22 -22.75
N TRP A 540 -22.35 12.87 -23.92
CA TRP A 540 -22.74 12.29 -25.20
C TRP A 540 -21.89 11.05 -25.54
N MET A 541 -20.58 11.16 -25.45
CA MET A 541 -19.67 10.04 -25.69
C MET A 541 -19.97 8.85 -24.76
N ALA A 542 -20.23 9.11 -23.49
CA ALA A 542 -20.52 8.05 -22.51
C ALA A 542 -21.89 7.39 -22.74
N ALA A 543 -22.89 8.15 -23.19
CA ALA A 543 -24.22 7.64 -23.49
C ALA A 543 -24.20 6.67 -24.69
N HIS A 544 -23.41 6.99 -25.72
CA HIS A 544 -23.38 6.23 -26.98
C HIS A 544 -22.15 5.32 -27.13
N LEU A 545 -21.29 5.20 -26.10
CA LEU A 545 -20.04 4.45 -26.17
C LEU A 545 -20.23 2.98 -26.61
N HIS A 546 -21.33 2.38 -26.22
CA HIS A 546 -21.69 0.99 -26.53
C HIS A 546 -22.32 0.79 -27.93
N GLU A 547 -22.76 1.90 -28.56
CA GLU A 547 -23.37 1.90 -29.90
C GLU A 547 -22.35 2.27 -31.00
N LEU A 548 -21.24 2.93 -30.60
CA LEU A 548 -20.24 3.42 -31.52
C LEU A 548 -19.28 2.30 -31.98
N HIS A 549 -19.20 2.09 -33.28
CA HIS A 549 -18.22 1.25 -33.93
C HIS A 549 -17.06 2.11 -34.43
N CYS A 550 -16.13 2.41 -33.53
CA CYS A 550 -14.88 3.13 -33.84
C CYS A 550 -13.76 2.68 -32.91
N GLY A 551 -12.51 2.94 -33.29
CA GLY A 551 -11.37 2.57 -32.46
C GLY A 551 -11.32 3.37 -31.17
N ALA A 552 -11.45 4.70 -31.26
CA ALA A 552 -11.47 5.58 -30.11
C ALA A 552 -12.35 6.80 -30.33
N VAL A 553 -13.04 7.24 -29.25
CA VAL A 553 -13.77 8.51 -29.19
C VAL A 553 -13.04 9.49 -28.28
N ILE A 554 -12.80 10.72 -28.74
CA ILE A 554 -11.99 11.72 -28.06
C ILE A 554 -12.74 13.04 -27.94
N GLY A 555 -12.92 13.55 -26.71
CA GLY A 555 -13.50 14.87 -26.46
C GLY A 555 -12.47 15.99 -26.72
N VAL A 556 -12.60 16.73 -27.80
CA VAL A 556 -11.59 17.72 -28.24
C VAL A 556 -12.02 19.19 -28.05
N GLY A 557 -13.21 19.44 -27.52
CA GLY A 557 -13.70 20.80 -27.22
C GLY A 557 -13.70 21.72 -28.44
N GLY A 558 -13.04 22.86 -28.36
CA GLY A 558 -13.00 23.86 -29.43
C GLY A 558 -11.97 23.61 -30.52
N LEU A 559 -11.51 22.38 -30.72
CA LEU A 559 -10.48 22.06 -31.71
C LEU A 559 -10.92 22.43 -33.15
N LEU A 560 -12.17 22.14 -33.51
CA LEU A 560 -12.69 22.40 -34.87
C LEU A 560 -12.76 23.89 -35.19
N ASP A 561 -13.02 24.76 -34.21
CA ASP A 561 -13.00 26.21 -34.37
C ASP A 561 -11.59 26.74 -34.69
N PHE A 562 -10.55 26.10 -34.14
CA PHE A 562 -9.15 26.43 -34.47
C PHE A 562 -8.74 25.89 -35.85
N ILE A 563 -9.11 24.65 -36.16
CA ILE A 563 -8.73 24.02 -37.42
C ILE A 563 -9.42 24.73 -38.59
N SER A 564 -10.72 25.05 -38.49
CA SER A 564 -11.44 25.80 -39.52
C SER A 564 -10.89 27.21 -39.74
N GLY A 565 -10.11 27.76 -38.80
CA GLY A 565 -9.58 29.13 -38.85
C GLY A 565 -10.55 30.19 -38.34
N ARG A 566 -11.73 29.80 -37.81
CA ARG A 566 -12.69 30.70 -37.20
C ARG A 566 -12.11 31.43 -35.99
N ILE A 567 -11.28 30.76 -35.23
CA ILE A 567 -10.57 31.35 -34.07
C ILE A 567 -9.05 31.20 -34.32
N PRO A 568 -8.29 32.33 -34.34
CA PRO A 568 -6.82 32.23 -34.50
C PRO A 568 -6.17 31.70 -33.22
N ARG A 569 -5.18 30.84 -33.41
CA ARG A 569 -4.41 30.28 -32.29
C ARG A 569 -3.48 31.35 -31.68
N ALA A 570 -3.27 31.26 -30.38
CA ALA A 570 -2.39 32.18 -29.65
C ALA A 570 -0.95 32.16 -30.21
N PRO A 571 -0.24 33.31 -30.24
CA PRO A 571 1.15 33.42 -30.61
C PRO A 571 2.04 32.44 -29.83
N ARG A 572 3.13 31.95 -30.48
CA ARG A 572 4.05 30.94 -29.89
C ARG A 572 4.56 31.33 -28.51
N LEU A 573 4.87 32.62 -28.29
CA LEU A 573 5.35 33.13 -27.01
C LEU A 573 4.31 32.94 -25.89
N LEU A 574 3.06 33.32 -26.11
CA LEU A 574 1.98 33.17 -25.13
C LEU A 574 1.70 31.71 -24.80
N ARG A 575 1.82 30.80 -25.80
CA ARG A 575 1.67 29.36 -25.60
C ARG A 575 2.80 28.80 -24.72
N ARG A 576 4.06 29.18 -24.96
CA ARG A 576 5.23 28.77 -24.15
C ARG A 576 5.11 29.24 -22.69
N LEU A 577 4.56 30.43 -22.47
CA LEU A 577 4.31 30.98 -21.14
C LEU A 577 3.08 30.40 -20.43
N GLY A 578 2.30 29.54 -21.10
CA GLY A 578 1.04 29.00 -20.56
C GLY A 578 -0.08 30.04 -20.45
N MET A 579 -0.01 31.11 -21.24
CA MET A 579 -0.91 32.26 -21.23
C MET A 579 -1.92 32.22 -22.40
N GLU A 580 -2.11 31.10 -23.07
CA GLU A 580 -3.06 30.93 -24.17
C GLU A 580 -4.50 31.30 -23.76
N TRP A 581 -4.88 31.07 -22.50
CA TRP A 581 -6.18 31.43 -21.95
C TRP A 581 -6.44 32.94 -21.95
N ILE A 582 -5.40 33.80 -21.81
CA ILE A 582 -5.52 35.25 -21.87
C ILE A 582 -5.86 35.67 -23.31
N TRP A 583 -5.17 35.09 -24.28
CA TRP A 583 -5.45 35.32 -25.70
C TRP A 583 -6.91 34.95 -26.03
N ARG A 584 -7.37 33.80 -25.60
CA ARG A 584 -8.75 33.36 -25.80
C ARG A 584 -9.76 34.29 -25.13
N LEU A 585 -9.44 34.78 -23.92
CA LEU A 585 -10.29 35.74 -23.22
C LEU A 585 -10.40 37.06 -23.99
N ALA A 586 -9.32 37.55 -24.59
CA ALA A 586 -9.33 38.74 -25.41
C ALA A 586 -10.18 38.58 -26.69
N MET A 587 -10.17 37.38 -27.29
CA MET A 587 -10.96 37.09 -28.49
C MET A 587 -12.46 36.87 -28.21
N GLU A 588 -12.82 36.27 -27.08
CA GLU A 588 -14.21 35.94 -26.72
C GLU A 588 -14.52 36.36 -25.27
N PRO A 589 -14.47 37.69 -24.94
CA PRO A 589 -14.54 38.13 -23.55
C PRO A 589 -15.86 37.77 -22.88
N LYS A 590 -17.01 37.98 -23.52
CA LYS A 590 -18.34 37.72 -22.95
C LYS A 590 -18.53 36.23 -22.59
N ARG A 591 -18.04 35.30 -23.46
CA ARG A 591 -18.19 33.86 -23.30
C ARG A 591 -17.20 33.29 -22.24
N LEU A 592 -15.97 33.82 -22.18
CA LEU A 592 -14.89 33.24 -21.43
C LEU A 592 -14.57 33.95 -20.10
N PHE A 593 -15.15 35.14 -19.84
CA PHE A 593 -14.91 35.88 -18.59
C PHE A 593 -15.19 35.07 -17.35
N ARG A 594 -16.39 34.49 -17.25
CA ARG A 594 -16.76 33.68 -16.09
C ARG A 594 -15.92 32.43 -15.93
N ARG A 595 -15.49 31.84 -17.06
CA ARG A 595 -14.63 30.64 -17.09
C ARG A 595 -13.24 30.95 -16.58
N TYR A 596 -12.61 32.04 -17.02
CA TYR A 596 -11.19 32.31 -16.74
C TYR A 596 -11.01 33.27 -15.56
N VAL A 597 -11.72 34.37 -15.51
CA VAL A 597 -11.52 35.41 -14.48
C VAL A 597 -12.04 34.93 -13.11
N ILE A 598 -13.19 34.24 -13.08
CA ILE A 598 -13.77 33.70 -11.85
C ILE A 598 -13.33 32.26 -11.64
N GLY A 599 -13.32 31.45 -12.70
CA GLY A 599 -13.07 30.00 -12.63
C GLY A 599 -11.66 29.62 -12.25
N ASN A 600 -10.62 30.33 -12.73
CA ASN A 600 -9.22 30.00 -12.40
C ASN A 600 -8.87 30.27 -10.93
N PRO A 601 -9.20 31.45 -10.33
CA PRO A 601 -9.01 31.65 -8.89
C PRO A 601 -9.79 30.64 -8.04
N MET A 602 -11.05 30.36 -8.41
CA MET A 602 -11.87 29.35 -7.74
C MET A 602 -11.22 27.96 -7.80
N PHE A 603 -10.64 27.59 -8.94
CA PHE A 603 -9.92 26.33 -9.11
C PHE A 603 -8.73 26.24 -8.16
N VAL A 604 -7.89 27.28 -8.12
CA VAL A 604 -6.73 27.31 -7.20
C VAL A 604 -7.18 27.20 -5.75
N PHE A 605 -8.20 27.97 -5.35
CA PHE A 605 -8.76 27.88 -4.00
C PHE A 605 -9.25 26.46 -3.68
N ARG A 606 -9.96 25.81 -4.60
CA ARG A 606 -10.44 24.44 -4.43
C ARG A 606 -9.29 23.43 -4.34
N VAL A 607 -8.23 23.57 -5.15
CA VAL A 607 -7.05 22.72 -5.09
C VAL A 607 -6.36 22.83 -3.72
N VAL A 608 -6.18 24.07 -3.24
CA VAL A 608 -5.62 24.32 -1.90
C VAL A 608 -6.51 23.71 -0.82
N LYS A 609 -7.82 23.95 -0.86
CA LYS A 609 -8.80 23.35 0.06
C LYS A 609 -8.78 21.82 -0.01
N TYR A 610 -8.72 21.24 -1.21
CA TYR A 610 -8.63 19.78 -1.43
C TYR A 610 -7.33 19.22 -0.88
N ARG A 611 -6.20 19.91 -1.06
CA ARG A 611 -4.93 19.56 -0.43
C ARG A 611 -5.04 19.55 1.09
N PHE A 612 -5.56 20.63 1.69
CA PHE A 612 -5.75 20.69 3.14
C PHE A 612 -6.74 19.63 3.63
N LYS A 613 -7.85 19.41 2.92
CA LYS A 613 -8.79 18.34 3.25
C LYS A 613 -8.15 16.95 3.18
N ASN A 614 -7.32 16.69 2.19
CA ASN A 614 -6.58 15.42 2.06
C ASN A 614 -5.43 15.31 3.08
N LEU A 615 -4.86 16.43 3.53
CA LEU A 615 -3.88 16.46 4.61
C LEU A 615 -4.53 16.21 5.98
N ILE A 616 -5.75 16.74 6.19
CA ILE A 616 -6.46 16.68 7.47
C ILE A 616 -7.49 15.54 7.50
N PHE A 617 -8.20 15.35 6.42
CA PHE A 617 -9.30 14.39 6.28
C PHE A 617 -9.12 13.59 4.99
N ARG A 618 -8.22 12.60 4.96
CA ARG A 618 -8.30 11.57 3.91
C ARG A 618 -9.47 10.64 4.30
N LYS A 619 -10.70 11.17 4.19
CA LYS A 619 -11.92 10.39 4.32
C LYS A 619 -12.11 9.59 3.04
N GLU A 620 -12.26 8.32 3.24
CA GLU A 620 -13.04 7.30 2.55
C GLU A 620 -13.44 7.58 1.09
N LYS A 621 -12.90 6.82 0.20
CA LYS A 621 -13.62 6.18 -0.91
C LYS A 621 -13.32 4.69 -0.89
#